data_00d86f1b74d62dc634064b661167ec0a
#
_entry.id   00d86f1b74d62dc634064b661167ec0a
#
_cell.length_a   1.000
_cell.length_b   1.000
_cell.length_c   1.000
_cell.angle_alpha   90.00
_cell.angle_beta   90.00
_cell.angle_gamma   90.00
#
_symmetry.space_group_name_H-M   'P 1'
#
loop_
_entity.id
_entity.type
_entity.pdbx_description
1 polymer ?
#
loop_
_entity_poly.entity_id
_entity_poly.type
_entity_poly.pdbx_seq_one_letter_code
_entity_poly.pdbx_strand_id
1 'polypeptide(L)'
;MHYIPLGDTALRVSRLCLGCMTFGEPDRGRHAWTLPEESSRPLIQHAIEGGINFFDTANSYSDGSSEEIVGRALRDFARRDEVVVATKVYHQVGDLAEGLSRAQILRSIDDSLRRLGMDYVDLLQIHRWDYSTPIEETLEALDEVVKAGKARYIGASSMHARQFAQALALQQQNGWARFVTMHDHYNLIYREEENEMLPLCQRNGVAVIPWSPLARGRLTRPWGETTARLVSDEFGKSLYSTSEENDAQISGNLADVAEELDASRAQVALAWLLSKPGVAAPIIGPSRQEQLDDLLQAVDLTLSPEQIDKLEAPYQPHPVVGFK
;
A
#
# COMPACT_ATOMS: atom_id res chain seq x y z
N MET A 1 -10.75 -16.29 -0.67
CA MET A 1 -10.20 -15.03 -1.26
C MET A 1 -11.04 -14.58 -2.44
N HIS A 2 -11.35 -13.29 -2.57
CA HIS A 2 -12.10 -12.69 -3.68
C HIS A 2 -11.18 -11.86 -4.57
N TYR A 3 -11.53 -11.75 -5.86
CA TYR A 3 -10.75 -10.99 -6.84
C TYR A 3 -11.63 -9.95 -7.54
N ILE A 4 -11.12 -8.73 -7.67
CA ILE A 4 -11.81 -7.61 -8.32
C ILE A 4 -10.92 -6.96 -9.38
N PRO A 5 -11.48 -6.22 -10.33
CA PRO A 5 -10.69 -5.38 -11.21
C PRO A 5 -9.94 -4.31 -10.42
N LEU A 6 -8.71 -4.00 -10.82
CA LEU A 6 -7.94 -2.89 -10.25
C LEU A 6 -8.32 -1.59 -10.98
N GLY A 7 -9.28 -0.85 -10.42
CA GLY A 7 -9.87 0.31 -11.10
C GLY A 7 -10.50 -0.09 -12.44
N ASP A 8 -10.41 0.82 -13.41
CA ASP A 8 -10.94 0.61 -14.77
C ASP A 8 -9.95 -0.17 -15.66
N THR A 9 -9.28 -1.20 -15.09
CA THR A 9 -8.34 -2.04 -15.83
C THR A 9 -8.83 -3.48 -15.97
N ALA A 10 -8.22 -4.24 -16.87
CA ALA A 10 -8.44 -5.68 -16.98
C ALA A 10 -7.69 -6.50 -15.91
N LEU A 11 -6.85 -5.84 -15.10
CA LEU A 11 -6.02 -6.50 -14.08
C LEU A 11 -6.89 -6.92 -12.89
N ARG A 12 -6.90 -8.20 -12.56
CA ARG A 12 -7.67 -8.71 -11.42
C ARG A 12 -6.76 -8.96 -10.23
N VAL A 13 -7.09 -8.36 -9.10
CA VAL A 13 -6.32 -8.45 -7.86
C VAL A 13 -7.13 -9.07 -6.73
N SER A 14 -6.46 -9.78 -5.82
CA SER A 14 -7.02 -10.22 -4.55
C SER A 14 -7.44 -9.02 -3.70
N ARG A 15 -8.49 -9.18 -2.89
CA ARG A 15 -8.99 -8.13 -1.97
C ARG A 15 -8.00 -7.72 -0.88
N LEU A 16 -6.90 -8.44 -0.74
CA LEU A 16 -5.75 -8.07 0.09
C LEU A 16 -4.50 -8.03 -0.79
N CYS A 17 -3.64 -7.05 -0.54
CA CYS A 17 -2.32 -6.92 -1.15
C CYS A 17 -1.24 -7.26 -0.12
N LEU A 18 -0.26 -8.09 -0.45
CA LEU A 18 0.87 -8.34 0.42
C LEU A 18 1.89 -7.20 0.31
N GLY A 19 2.03 -6.43 1.39
CA GLY A 19 3.04 -5.37 1.52
C GLY A 19 4.41 -5.95 1.83
N CYS A 20 5.34 -5.77 0.90
CA CYS A 20 6.67 -6.38 0.97
C CYS A 20 7.72 -5.51 1.69
N MET A 21 7.32 -4.38 2.32
CA MET A 21 8.22 -3.60 3.18
C MET A 21 8.71 -4.39 4.39
N THR A 22 7.98 -5.45 4.78
CA THR A 22 8.40 -6.37 5.84
C THR A 22 9.60 -7.23 5.43
N PHE A 23 9.81 -7.46 4.15
CA PHE A 23 10.85 -8.34 3.61
C PHE A 23 12.06 -7.54 3.16
N GLY A 24 13.25 -7.96 3.58
CA GLY A 24 14.50 -7.29 3.25
C GLY A 24 15.61 -7.63 4.22
N GLU A 25 16.86 -7.42 3.82
CA GLU A 25 18.00 -7.62 4.69
C GLU A 25 18.00 -6.55 5.81
N PRO A 26 18.00 -6.95 7.11
CA PRO A 26 17.88 -6.03 8.24
C PRO A 26 19.02 -5.01 8.36
N ASP A 27 20.18 -5.30 7.79
CA ASP A 27 21.37 -4.45 7.77
C ASP A 27 21.41 -3.50 6.55
N ARG A 28 20.43 -3.59 5.64
CA ARG A 28 20.27 -2.72 4.47
C ARG A 28 19.07 -1.77 4.67
N GLY A 29 19.30 -0.48 4.41
CA GLY A 29 18.24 0.53 4.46
C GLY A 29 17.90 1.00 5.89
N ARG A 30 16.66 1.43 6.10
CA ARG A 30 16.25 2.19 7.29
C ARG A 30 15.56 1.36 8.38
N HIS A 31 15.20 0.09 8.11
CA HIS A 31 14.31 -0.70 8.96
C HIS A 31 14.95 -2.00 9.43
N ALA A 32 15.57 -1.98 10.61
CA ALA A 32 16.18 -3.15 11.24
C ALA A 32 15.20 -4.28 11.64
N TRP A 33 13.88 -4.02 11.53
CA TRP A 33 12.82 -4.99 11.82
C TRP A 33 12.37 -5.81 10.60
N THR A 34 12.98 -5.63 9.44
CA THR A 34 12.69 -6.43 8.25
C THR A 34 13.12 -7.87 8.42
N LEU A 35 12.47 -8.75 7.70
CA LEU A 35 12.74 -10.17 7.71
C LEU A 35 13.71 -10.54 6.58
N PRO A 36 14.80 -11.25 6.86
CA PRO A 36 15.71 -11.75 5.83
C PRO A 36 15.00 -12.79 4.94
N GLU A 37 15.64 -13.17 3.85
CA GLU A 37 15.03 -14.05 2.83
C GLU A 37 14.52 -15.36 3.41
N GLU A 38 15.29 -15.99 4.28
CA GLU A 38 14.93 -17.27 4.92
C GLU A 38 13.57 -17.20 5.64
N SER A 39 13.29 -16.10 6.35
CA SER A 39 12.02 -15.87 7.05
C SER A 39 10.94 -15.32 6.16
N SER A 40 11.29 -14.61 5.07
CA SER A 40 10.35 -13.97 4.15
C SER A 40 9.70 -14.95 3.19
N ARG A 41 10.46 -15.89 2.64
CA ARG A 41 10.00 -16.84 1.63
C ARG A 41 8.80 -17.69 2.07
N PRO A 42 8.79 -18.28 3.28
CA PRO A 42 7.61 -19.01 3.75
C PRO A 42 6.35 -18.17 3.85
N LEU A 43 6.46 -16.88 4.24
CA LEU A 43 5.32 -15.96 4.31
C LEU A 43 4.79 -15.62 2.91
N ILE A 44 5.68 -15.39 1.94
CA ILE A 44 5.28 -15.12 0.55
C ILE A 44 4.59 -16.35 -0.05
N GLN A 45 5.15 -17.55 0.16
CA GLN A 45 4.54 -18.79 -0.29
C GLN A 45 3.16 -18.99 0.33
N HIS A 46 3.03 -18.81 1.63
CA HIS A 46 1.77 -18.95 2.36
C HIS A 46 0.71 -17.93 1.89
N ALA A 47 1.12 -16.71 1.55
CA ALA A 47 0.23 -15.69 0.98
C ALA A 47 -0.31 -16.13 -0.40
N ILE A 48 0.53 -16.71 -1.25
CA ILE A 48 0.12 -17.25 -2.55
C ILE A 48 -0.87 -18.42 -2.35
N GLU A 49 -0.57 -19.35 -1.45
CA GLU A 49 -1.44 -20.48 -1.11
C GLU A 49 -2.78 -20.00 -0.53
N GLY A 50 -2.80 -18.90 0.23
CA GLY A 50 -3.98 -18.20 0.74
C GLY A 50 -4.76 -17.42 -0.33
N GLY A 51 -4.28 -17.42 -1.59
CA GLY A 51 -4.93 -16.79 -2.74
C GLY A 51 -4.59 -15.32 -2.93
N ILE A 52 -3.59 -14.76 -2.24
CA ILE A 52 -3.09 -13.42 -2.55
C ILE A 52 -2.31 -13.51 -3.87
N ASN A 53 -2.71 -12.68 -4.84
CA ASN A 53 -2.01 -12.54 -6.11
C ASN A 53 -1.40 -11.14 -6.30
N PHE A 54 -1.57 -10.21 -5.35
CA PHE A 54 -1.12 -8.84 -5.45
C PHE A 54 -0.02 -8.55 -4.43
N PHE A 55 1.16 -8.14 -4.91
CA PHE A 55 2.39 -7.92 -4.14
C PHE A 55 2.88 -6.49 -4.36
N ASP A 56 3.07 -5.73 -3.27
CA ASP A 56 3.50 -4.33 -3.31
C ASP A 56 4.86 -4.16 -2.65
N THR A 57 5.89 -3.92 -3.46
CA THR A 57 7.26 -3.58 -3.00
C THR A 57 7.63 -2.14 -3.38
N ALA A 58 8.88 -1.76 -3.23
CA ALA A 58 9.46 -0.50 -3.68
C ALA A 58 10.98 -0.62 -3.85
N ASN A 59 11.55 0.19 -4.74
CA ASN A 59 13.00 0.27 -4.95
C ASN A 59 13.77 0.57 -3.66
N SER A 60 13.18 1.35 -2.75
CA SER A 60 13.81 1.81 -1.51
C SER A 60 13.64 0.86 -0.31
N TYR A 61 12.78 -0.17 -0.41
CA TYR A 61 12.57 -1.08 0.72
C TYR A 61 13.82 -1.92 0.97
N SER A 62 14.41 -1.73 2.15
CA SER A 62 15.72 -2.31 2.53
C SER A 62 16.76 -2.18 1.43
N ASP A 63 16.84 -0.96 0.86
CA ASP A 63 17.79 -0.59 -0.21
C ASP A 63 17.80 -1.59 -1.38
N GLY A 64 16.60 -1.96 -1.84
CA GLY A 64 16.35 -2.85 -2.97
C GLY A 64 16.33 -4.34 -2.63
N SER A 65 16.75 -4.79 -1.45
CA SER A 65 16.73 -6.22 -1.11
C SER A 65 15.32 -6.79 -1.00
N SER A 66 14.31 -5.96 -0.72
CA SER A 66 12.91 -6.38 -0.79
C SER A 66 12.55 -6.87 -2.20
N GLU A 67 12.87 -6.12 -3.23
CA GLU A 67 12.63 -6.52 -4.63
C GLU A 67 13.40 -7.81 -5.00
N GLU A 68 14.63 -7.96 -4.52
CA GLU A 68 15.45 -9.15 -4.76
C GLU A 68 14.80 -10.41 -4.15
N ILE A 69 14.36 -10.33 -2.90
CA ILE A 69 13.72 -11.45 -2.18
C ILE A 69 12.36 -11.80 -2.82
N VAL A 70 11.53 -10.78 -3.06
CA VAL A 70 10.20 -10.97 -3.65
C VAL A 70 10.31 -11.57 -5.05
N GLY A 71 11.23 -11.06 -5.89
CA GLY A 71 11.44 -11.57 -7.23
C GLY A 71 11.84 -13.04 -7.25
N ARG A 72 12.78 -13.46 -6.37
CA ARG A 72 13.17 -14.88 -6.24
C ARG A 72 12.02 -15.74 -5.73
N ALA A 73 11.29 -15.28 -4.71
CA ALA A 73 10.17 -16.03 -4.15
C ALA A 73 9.04 -16.23 -5.18
N LEU A 74 8.63 -15.17 -5.88
CA LEU A 74 7.56 -15.25 -6.88
C LEU A 74 7.94 -16.14 -8.07
N ARG A 75 9.20 -16.12 -8.52
CA ARG A 75 9.70 -17.01 -9.58
C ARG A 75 9.61 -18.48 -9.18
N ASP A 76 9.84 -18.80 -7.89
CA ASP A 76 9.90 -20.18 -7.40
C ASP A 76 8.50 -20.70 -7.03
N PHE A 77 7.57 -19.84 -6.59
CA PHE A 77 6.29 -20.26 -6.00
C PHE A 77 5.05 -19.92 -6.85
N ALA A 78 5.19 -19.10 -7.91
CA ALA A 78 4.05 -18.69 -8.74
C ALA A 78 4.43 -18.61 -10.21
N ARG A 79 3.43 -18.66 -11.07
CA ARG A 79 3.61 -18.29 -12.48
C ARG A 79 3.51 -16.77 -12.60
N ARG A 80 4.32 -16.18 -13.48
CA ARG A 80 4.36 -14.71 -13.67
C ARG A 80 2.99 -14.13 -14.09
N ASP A 81 2.21 -14.87 -14.86
CA ASP A 81 0.89 -14.46 -15.34
C ASP A 81 -0.24 -14.61 -14.32
N GLU A 82 0.03 -15.25 -13.18
CA GLU A 82 -0.91 -15.42 -12.06
C GLU A 82 -0.74 -14.37 -10.95
N VAL A 83 0.33 -13.58 -11.00
CA VAL A 83 0.63 -12.59 -9.97
C VAL A 83 0.70 -11.18 -10.53
N VAL A 84 0.30 -10.22 -9.69
CA VAL A 84 0.34 -8.78 -9.94
C VAL A 84 1.43 -8.18 -9.05
N VAL A 85 2.46 -7.62 -9.66
CA VAL A 85 3.63 -7.06 -8.97
C VAL A 85 3.65 -5.56 -9.14
N ALA A 86 3.61 -4.85 -8.01
CA ALA A 86 3.77 -3.40 -7.93
C ALA A 86 5.13 -3.05 -7.33
N THR A 87 5.79 -2.06 -7.90
CA THR A 87 6.95 -1.40 -7.28
C THR A 87 6.82 0.12 -7.35
N LYS A 88 7.74 0.85 -6.71
CA LYS A 88 7.65 2.30 -6.58
C LYS A 88 8.99 2.97 -6.87
N VAL A 89 8.92 4.23 -7.34
CA VAL A 89 10.06 5.12 -7.57
C VAL A 89 9.85 6.45 -6.84
N TYR A 90 10.89 7.01 -6.28
CA TYR A 90 11.03 8.36 -5.73
C TYR A 90 12.25 8.42 -4.81
N HIS A 91 12.27 7.61 -3.74
CA HIS A 91 13.31 7.69 -2.70
C HIS A 91 14.69 7.28 -3.21
N GLN A 92 15.71 7.85 -2.58
CA GLN A 92 17.10 7.49 -2.85
C GLN A 92 17.35 5.98 -2.64
N VAL A 93 18.09 5.38 -3.57
CA VAL A 93 18.55 3.98 -3.49
C VAL A 93 19.99 3.92 -4.00
N GLY A 94 20.92 3.50 -3.16
CA GLY A 94 22.34 3.53 -3.50
C GLY A 94 22.80 4.91 -3.94
N ASP A 95 23.34 5.03 -5.14
CA ASP A 95 23.78 6.27 -5.78
C ASP A 95 22.70 7.02 -6.58
N LEU A 96 21.50 6.43 -6.74
CA LEU A 96 20.37 7.08 -7.39
C LEU A 96 19.72 8.07 -6.43
N ALA A 97 19.77 9.36 -6.79
CA ALA A 97 19.17 10.43 -5.97
C ALA A 97 17.65 10.29 -5.86
N GLU A 98 17.09 10.93 -4.83
CA GLU A 98 15.65 11.09 -4.65
C GLU A 98 15.06 11.96 -5.76
N GLY A 99 13.82 11.65 -6.21
CA GLY A 99 13.07 12.46 -7.16
C GLY A 99 12.39 11.68 -8.27
N LEU A 100 11.71 12.42 -9.16
CA LEU A 100 10.91 11.90 -10.27
C LEU A 100 11.30 12.50 -11.62
N SER A 101 12.54 12.97 -11.78
CA SER A 101 13.01 13.37 -13.10
C SER A 101 12.98 12.17 -14.06
N ARG A 102 12.88 12.47 -15.36
CA ARG A 102 12.89 11.43 -16.41
C ARG A 102 14.06 10.45 -16.25
N ALA A 103 15.27 10.96 -16.00
CA ALA A 103 16.45 10.12 -15.84
C ALA A 103 16.34 9.19 -14.62
N GLN A 104 15.80 9.68 -13.50
CA GLN A 104 15.59 8.88 -12.28
C GLN A 104 14.55 7.79 -12.48
N ILE A 105 13.40 8.12 -13.10
CA ILE A 105 12.34 7.14 -13.40
C ILE A 105 12.85 6.02 -14.28
N LEU A 106 13.49 6.35 -15.41
CA LEU A 106 13.97 5.36 -16.38
C LEU A 106 15.06 4.46 -15.78
N ARG A 107 15.99 5.01 -15.02
CA ARG A 107 17.02 4.23 -14.33
C ARG A 107 16.40 3.37 -13.23
N SER A 108 15.49 3.93 -12.42
CA SER A 108 14.88 3.21 -11.31
C SER A 108 14.09 1.99 -11.77
N ILE A 109 13.30 2.09 -12.85
CA ILE A 109 12.54 0.93 -13.34
C ILE A 109 13.49 -0.17 -13.87
N ASP A 110 14.56 0.18 -14.57
CA ASP A 110 15.55 -0.80 -15.05
C ASP A 110 16.25 -1.51 -13.90
N ASP A 111 16.62 -0.77 -12.86
CA ASP A 111 17.21 -1.31 -11.65
C ASP A 111 16.22 -2.21 -10.87
N SER A 112 14.96 -1.80 -10.78
CA SER A 112 13.89 -2.60 -10.14
C SER A 112 13.62 -3.91 -10.89
N LEU A 113 13.51 -3.87 -12.21
CA LEU A 113 13.31 -5.07 -13.04
C LEU A 113 14.47 -6.06 -12.89
N ARG A 114 15.71 -5.54 -12.82
CA ARG A 114 16.90 -6.38 -12.58
C ARG A 114 16.87 -7.03 -11.21
N ARG A 115 16.51 -6.30 -10.13
CA ARG A 115 16.38 -6.85 -8.76
C ARG A 115 15.25 -7.86 -8.65
N LEU A 116 14.10 -7.57 -9.24
CA LEU A 116 12.95 -8.49 -9.31
C LEU A 116 13.22 -9.72 -10.20
N GLY A 117 14.16 -9.64 -11.14
CA GLY A 117 14.40 -10.68 -12.14
C GLY A 117 13.21 -10.86 -13.08
N MET A 118 12.56 -9.74 -13.48
CA MET A 118 11.35 -9.70 -14.31
C MET A 118 11.56 -8.77 -15.50
N ASP A 119 10.87 -9.07 -16.61
CA ASP A 119 10.89 -8.22 -17.81
C ASP A 119 9.96 -7.00 -17.69
N TYR A 120 8.93 -7.09 -16.85
CA TYR A 120 7.98 -6.02 -16.58
C TYR A 120 7.40 -6.14 -15.17
N VAL A 121 6.91 -5.01 -14.64
CA VAL A 121 6.00 -4.96 -13.50
C VAL A 121 4.56 -4.72 -13.98
N ASP A 122 3.57 -5.14 -13.22
CA ASP A 122 2.17 -4.84 -13.54
C ASP A 122 1.81 -3.40 -13.20
N LEU A 123 2.40 -2.86 -12.14
CA LEU A 123 2.14 -1.51 -11.66
C LEU A 123 3.44 -0.81 -11.22
N LEU A 124 3.77 0.32 -11.86
CA LEU A 124 4.82 1.22 -11.37
C LEU A 124 4.16 2.44 -10.71
N GLN A 125 4.51 2.70 -9.46
CA GLN A 125 3.92 3.81 -8.70
C GLN A 125 4.94 4.90 -8.43
N ILE A 126 4.55 6.17 -8.52
CA ILE A 126 5.30 7.24 -7.87
C ILE A 126 5.04 7.16 -6.36
N HIS A 127 6.12 7.11 -5.56
CA HIS A 127 6.02 6.88 -4.11
C HIS A 127 5.62 8.15 -3.35
N ARG A 128 6.00 9.33 -3.89
CA ARG A 128 5.70 10.66 -3.36
C ARG A 128 5.57 11.65 -4.51
N TRP A 129 4.96 12.79 -4.25
CA TRP A 129 5.02 13.94 -5.14
C TRP A 129 6.42 14.56 -5.11
N ASP A 130 6.95 14.93 -6.28
CA ASP A 130 8.23 15.63 -6.39
C ASP A 130 7.98 17.12 -6.66
N TYR A 131 8.37 17.95 -5.71
CA TYR A 131 8.23 19.40 -5.83
C TYR A 131 9.36 20.06 -6.63
N SER A 132 10.41 19.32 -6.96
CA SER A 132 11.59 19.82 -7.68
C SER A 132 11.54 19.54 -9.18
N THR A 133 10.73 18.56 -9.60
CA THR A 133 10.57 18.17 -11.01
C THR A 133 9.21 18.65 -11.53
N PRO A 134 9.15 19.31 -12.71
CA PRO A 134 7.88 19.59 -13.36
C PRO A 134 7.05 18.33 -13.56
N ILE A 135 5.77 18.37 -13.19
CA ILE A 135 4.91 17.19 -13.24
C ILE A 135 4.79 16.62 -14.65
N GLU A 136 4.84 17.47 -15.67
CA GLU A 136 4.80 17.08 -17.09
C GLU A 136 5.96 16.16 -17.44
N GLU A 137 7.19 16.46 -16.98
CA GLU A 137 8.38 15.61 -17.20
C GLU A 137 8.18 14.23 -16.55
N THR A 138 7.66 14.20 -15.32
CA THR A 138 7.36 12.96 -14.60
C THR A 138 6.33 12.11 -15.36
N LEU A 139 5.23 12.73 -15.82
CA LEU A 139 4.14 12.01 -16.48
C LEU A 139 4.55 11.50 -17.88
N GLU A 140 5.33 12.27 -18.62
CA GLU A 140 5.88 11.86 -19.91
C GLU A 140 6.84 10.68 -19.74
N ALA A 141 7.71 10.71 -18.72
CA ALA A 141 8.61 9.61 -18.42
C ALA A 141 7.88 8.31 -18.02
N LEU A 142 6.80 8.42 -17.25
CA LEU A 142 5.97 7.26 -16.90
C LEU A 142 5.25 6.69 -18.13
N ASP A 143 4.77 7.53 -19.03
CA ASP A 143 4.19 7.11 -20.30
C ASP A 143 5.22 6.39 -21.19
N GLU A 144 6.47 6.87 -21.21
CA GLU A 144 7.58 6.19 -21.89
C GLU A 144 7.82 4.78 -21.31
N VAL A 145 7.81 4.63 -19.99
CA VAL A 145 7.95 3.34 -19.31
C VAL A 145 6.84 2.36 -19.72
N VAL A 146 5.59 2.83 -19.79
CA VAL A 146 4.45 2.02 -20.23
C VAL A 146 4.60 1.64 -21.72
N LYS A 147 4.90 2.60 -22.59
CA LYS A 147 5.12 2.35 -24.03
C LYS A 147 6.28 1.39 -24.31
N ALA A 148 7.33 1.43 -23.47
CA ALA A 148 8.43 0.49 -23.54
C ALA A 148 8.09 -0.92 -23.03
N GLY A 149 6.88 -1.12 -22.46
CA GLY A 149 6.42 -2.41 -21.91
C GLY A 149 7.07 -2.79 -20.58
N LYS A 150 7.79 -1.88 -19.91
CA LYS A 150 8.44 -2.12 -18.60
C LYS A 150 7.46 -2.08 -17.44
N ALA A 151 6.35 -1.37 -17.57
CA ALA A 151 5.20 -1.42 -16.68
C ALA A 151 3.92 -1.53 -17.51
N ARG A 152 2.95 -2.32 -17.04
CA ARG A 152 1.63 -2.41 -17.69
C ARG A 152 0.75 -1.22 -17.37
N TYR A 153 0.80 -0.78 -16.11
CA TYR A 153 0.03 0.35 -15.57
C TYR A 153 0.91 1.19 -14.68
N ILE A 154 0.44 2.42 -14.42
CA ILE A 154 1.08 3.34 -13.49
C ILE A 154 0.10 3.75 -12.38
N GLY A 155 0.65 4.05 -11.21
CA GLY A 155 -0.09 4.49 -10.03
C GLY A 155 0.59 5.67 -9.32
N ALA A 156 -0.13 6.26 -8.40
CA ALA A 156 0.35 7.35 -7.56
C ALA A 156 0.23 6.98 -6.07
N SER A 157 0.98 7.69 -5.22
CA SER A 157 0.93 7.51 -3.76
C SER A 157 1.13 8.82 -3.03
N SER A 158 0.33 9.01 -1.97
CA SER A 158 0.58 10.00 -0.92
C SER A 158 0.84 11.41 -1.44
N MET A 159 -0.19 12.07 -1.94
CA MET A 159 -0.19 13.46 -2.43
C MET A 159 -1.54 14.13 -2.18
N HIS A 160 -1.60 15.44 -2.31
CA HIS A 160 -2.87 16.18 -2.21
C HIS A 160 -3.79 15.90 -3.39
N ALA A 161 -5.10 15.87 -3.16
CA ALA A 161 -6.11 15.64 -4.21
C ALA A 161 -5.99 16.64 -5.38
N ARG A 162 -5.64 17.91 -5.11
CA ARG A 162 -5.38 18.91 -6.15
C ARG A 162 -4.22 18.54 -7.08
N GLN A 163 -3.13 17.96 -6.52
CA GLN A 163 -1.96 17.50 -7.29
C GLN A 163 -2.34 16.32 -8.17
N PHE A 164 -3.09 15.38 -7.60
CA PHE A 164 -3.58 14.23 -8.33
C PHE A 164 -4.54 14.61 -9.46
N ALA A 165 -5.48 15.53 -9.19
CA ALA A 165 -6.39 16.05 -10.20
C ALA A 165 -5.65 16.75 -11.37
N GLN A 166 -4.60 17.55 -11.05
CA GLN A 166 -3.73 18.16 -12.07
C GLN A 166 -3.04 17.09 -12.93
N ALA A 167 -2.46 16.06 -12.29
CA ALA A 167 -1.79 14.99 -13.01
C ALA A 167 -2.74 14.24 -13.96
N LEU A 168 -3.95 13.86 -13.48
CA LEU A 168 -4.96 13.20 -14.29
C LEU A 168 -5.40 14.06 -15.50
N ALA A 169 -5.57 15.37 -15.29
CA ALA A 169 -5.93 16.30 -16.38
C ALA A 169 -4.83 16.38 -17.44
N LEU A 170 -3.55 16.49 -17.02
CA LEU A 170 -2.41 16.52 -17.94
C LEU A 170 -2.26 15.21 -18.72
N GLN A 171 -2.45 14.06 -18.07
CA GLN A 171 -2.44 12.76 -18.72
C GLN A 171 -3.52 12.67 -19.81
N GLN A 172 -4.74 13.11 -19.49
CA GLN A 172 -5.83 13.13 -20.46
C GLN A 172 -5.55 14.08 -21.62
N GLN A 173 -5.07 15.30 -21.33
CA GLN A 173 -4.78 16.34 -22.34
C GLN A 173 -3.71 15.89 -23.34
N ASN A 174 -2.68 15.18 -22.87
CA ASN A 174 -1.54 14.78 -23.68
C ASN A 174 -1.66 13.34 -24.23
N GLY A 175 -2.72 12.59 -23.88
CA GLY A 175 -2.89 11.21 -24.30
C GLY A 175 -1.86 10.27 -23.69
N TRP A 176 -1.33 10.60 -22.51
CA TRP A 176 -0.39 9.77 -21.76
C TRP A 176 -1.08 8.67 -20.98
N ALA A 177 -0.33 7.64 -20.58
CA ALA A 177 -0.79 6.59 -19.68
C ALA A 177 -1.40 7.19 -18.41
N ARG A 178 -2.57 6.69 -17.99
CA ARG A 178 -3.29 7.22 -16.83
C ARG A 178 -2.91 6.48 -15.56
N PHE A 179 -2.89 7.19 -14.45
CA PHE A 179 -2.85 6.56 -13.13
C PHE A 179 -4.11 5.73 -12.91
N VAL A 180 -3.93 4.46 -12.54
CA VAL A 180 -5.03 3.51 -12.28
C VAL A 180 -5.19 3.20 -10.80
N THR A 181 -4.21 3.56 -9.97
CA THR A 181 -4.25 3.38 -8.51
C THR A 181 -3.82 4.63 -7.76
N MET A 182 -4.39 4.78 -6.55
CA MET A 182 -3.91 5.67 -5.52
C MET A 182 -3.60 4.88 -4.26
N HIS A 183 -2.36 5.01 -3.78
CA HIS A 183 -1.82 4.33 -2.61
C HIS A 183 -1.74 5.32 -1.43
N ASP A 184 -2.83 5.41 -0.66
CA ASP A 184 -3.01 6.42 0.39
C ASP A 184 -2.88 5.88 1.80
N HIS A 185 -2.61 6.79 2.74
CA HIS A 185 -2.75 6.53 4.16
C HIS A 185 -4.22 6.52 4.53
N TYR A 186 -4.79 5.34 4.77
CA TYR A 186 -6.21 5.24 5.09
C TYR A 186 -6.49 4.05 6.01
N ASN A 187 -7.11 4.32 7.14
CA ASN A 187 -7.53 3.34 8.16
C ASN A 187 -8.54 3.97 9.12
N LEU A 188 -9.07 3.19 10.07
CA LEU A 188 -10.09 3.64 11.03
C LEU A 188 -9.73 4.89 11.84
N ILE A 189 -8.45 5.09 12.16
CA ILE A 189 -7.96 6.24 12.93
C ILE A 189 -7.32 7.35 12.08
N TYR A 190 -7.36 7.21 10.75
CA TYR A 190 -6.93 8.24 9.80
C TYR A 190 -7.80 8.19 8.54
N ARG A 191 -8.72 9.15 8.41
CA ARG A 191 -9.78 9.14 7.38
C ARG A 191 -9.81 10.40 6.51
N GLU A 192 -8.75 11.20 6.52
CA GLU A 192 -8.71 12.49 5.80
C GLU A 192 -8.88 12.34 4.28
N GLU A 193 -8.52 11.18 3.73
CA GLU A 193 -8.68 10.89 2.30
C GLU A 193 -10.16 10.80 1.85
N GLU A 194 -11.10 10.60 2.81
CA GLU A 194 -12.54 10.59 2.53
C GLU A 194 -13.06 11.97 2.08
N ASN A 195 -12.38 13.05 2.45
CA ASN A 195 -12.82 14.41 2.15
C ASN A 195 -12.70 14.75 0.65
N GLU A 196 -11.58 14.42 0.01
CA GLU A 196 -11.30 14.82 -1.37
C GLU A 196 -10.77 13.68 -2.24
N MET A 197 -9.75 12.93 -1.77
CA MET A 197 -9.03 11.96 -2.60
C MET A 197 -9.88 10.77 -2.99
N LEU A 198 -10.58 10.12 -2.06
CA LEU A 198 -11.43 8.98 -2.36
C LEU A 198 -12.55 9.35 -3.37
N PRO A 199 -13.31 10.45 -3.18
CA PRO A 199 -14.27 10.91 -4.18
C PRO A 199 -13.65 11.21 -5.55
N LEU A 200 -12.43 11.76 -5.58
CA LEU A 200 -11.70 12.02 -6.83
C LEU A 200 -11.35 10.71 -7.54
N CYS A 201 -10.81 9.73 -6.79
CA CYS A 201 -10.48 8.41 -7.31
C CYS A 201 -11.70 7.71 -7.91
N GLN A 202 -12.82 7.69 -7.17
CA GLN A 202 -14.08 7.08 -7.65
C GLN A 202 -14.56 7.68 -8.97
N ARG A 203 -14.60 9.02 -9.08
CA ARG A 203 -15.04 9.71 -10.31
C ARG A 203 -14.16 9.42 -11.52
N ASN A 204 -12.91 8.99 -11.30
CA ASN A 204 -11.93 8.75 -12.35
C ASN A 204 -11.62 7.28 -12.59
N GLY A 205 -12.34 6.33 -11.95
CA GLY A 205 -12.09 4.89 -12.10
C GLY A 205 -10.74 4.44 -11.53
N VAL A 206 -10.18 5.20 -10.57
CA VAL A 206 -8.90 4.90 -9.92
C VAL A 206 -9.14 4.05 -8.67
N ALA A 207 -8.46 2.91 -8.57
CA ALA A 207 -8.54 2.04 -7.40
C ALA A 207 -7.72 2.61 -6.24
N VAL A 208 -8.28 2.54 -5.03
CA VAL A 208 -7.55 2.91 -3.81
C VAL A 208 -6.96 1.65 -3.17
N ILE A 209 -5.64 1.68 -2.90
CA ILE A 209 -4.88 0.58 -2.26
C ILE A 209 -4.24 1.13 -0.97
N PRO A 210 -4.94 1.14 0.17
CA PRO A 210 -4.50 1.80 1.39
C PRO A 210 -3.23 1.20 1.99
N TRP A 211 -2.26 2.07 2.36
CA TRP A 211 -1.14 1.65 3.21
C TRP A 211 -1.45 1.90 4.69
N SER A 212 -0.77 1.15 5.56
CA SER A 212 -1.03 1.14 7.01
C SER A 212 -2.51 0.90 7.37
N PRO A 213 -3.18 -0.10 6.77
CA PRO A 213 -4.60 -0.37 7.02
C PRO A 213 -4.90 -0.67 8.49
N LEU A 214 -3.93 -1.18 9.23
CA LEU A 214 -4.00 -1.50 10.66
C LEU A 214 -3.26 -0.46 11.52
N ALA A 215 -3.07 0.75 11.02
CA ALA A 215 -2.38 1.84 11.73
C ALA A 215 -1.04 1.38 12.34
N ARG A 216 -0.23 0.64 11.55
CA ARG A 216 1.07 0.08 11.95
C ARG A 216 1.00 -0.82 13.18
N GLY A 217 -0.15 -1.47 13.41
CA GLY A 217 -0.42 -2.39 14.50
C GLY A 217 -1.18 -1.79 15.69
N ARG A 218 -1.53 -0.50 15.67
CA ARG A 218 -2.36 0.12 16.73
C ARG A 218 -3.79 -0.44 16.76
N LEU A 219 -4.31 -0.83 15.63
CA LEU A 219 -5.66 -1.43 15.49
C LEU A 219 -5.69 -2.95 15.68
N THR A 220 -4.60 -3.58 16.10
CA THR A 220 -4.54 -5.05 16.26
C THR A 220 -4.52 -5.51 17.71
N ARG A 221 -4.46 -4.58 18.66
CA ARG A 221 -4.29 -4.85 20.10
C ARG A 221 -4.97 -3.78 20.95
N PRO A 222 -5.11 -3.99 22.27
CA PRO A 222 -5.56 -2.95 23.20
C PRO A 222 -4.75 -1.66 23.06
N TRP A 223 -5.43 -0.52 23.17
CA TRP A 223 -4.76 0.79 23.08
C TRP A 223 -3.74 0.95 24.20
N GLY A 224 -2.56 1.48 23.85
CA GLY A 224 -1.44 1.65 24.79
C GLY A 224 -0.49 0.46 24.89
N GLU A 225 -0.85 -0.71 24.37
CA GLU A 225 0.11 -1.81 24.27
C GLU A 225 1.19 -1.51 23.22
N THR A 226 2.45 -1.74 23.60
CA THR A 226 3.61 -1.46 22.74
C THR A 226 4.28 -2.75 22.24
N THR A 227 4.96 -2.64 21.12
CA THR A 227 5.84 -3.69 20.57
C THR A 227 7.20 -3.11 20.24
N ALA A 228 8.22 -3.96 20.09
CA ALA A 228 9.53 -3.51 19.65
C ALA A 228 9.47 -2.67 18.36
N ARG A 229 8.59 -3.05 17.41
CA ARG A 229 8.36 -2.29 16.18
C ARG A 229 7.75 -0.92 16.46
N LEU A 230 6.69 -0.83 17.26
CA LEU A 230 6.07 0.47 17.60
C LEU A 230 7.03 1.42 18.32
N VAL A 231 7.90 0.88 19.18
CA VAL A 231 8.91 1.66 19.89
C VAL A 231 9.98 2.22 18.95
N SER A 232 10.40 1.44 17.93
CA SER A 232 11.47 1.82 16.99
C SER A 232 10.96 2.57 15.75
N ASP A 233 9.63 2.64 15.52
CA ASP A 233 9.03 3.21 14.32
C ASP A 233 8.79 4.71 14.47
N GLU A 234 9.81 5.54 14.26
CA GLU A 234 9.74 7.00 14.37
C GLU A 234 8.73 7.60 13.36
N PHE A 235 8.67 7.05 12.14
CA PHE A 235 7.68 7.50 11.16
C PHE A 235 6.24 7.20 11.63
N GLY A 236 6.01 6.02 12.19
CA GLY A 236 4.72 5.68 12.79
C GLY A 236 4.32 6.61 13.94
N LYS A 237 5.28 7.03 14.77
CA LYS A 237 5.02 8.02 15.84
C LYS A 237 4.56 9.35 15.25
N SER A 238 5.21 9.84 14.20
CA SER A 238 4.84 11.12 13.56
C SER A 238 3.44 11.11 12.91
N LEU A 239 2.90 9.95 12.57
CA LEU A 239 1.57 9.83 11.98
C LEU A 239 0.42 9.91 13.01
N TYR A 240 0.66 9.47 14.25
CA TYR A 240 -0.41 9.23 15.23
C TYR A 240 -0.20 9.94 16.59
N SER A 241 0.67 10.96 16.64
CA SER A 241 1.01 11.65 17.90
C SER A 241 0.03 12.75 18.32
N THR A 242 -0.93 13.11 17.47
CA THR A 242 -1.78 14.29 17.68
C THR A 242 -3.23 13.97 18.05
N SER A 243 -3.62 12.69 18.09
CA SER A 243 -5.02 12.24 18.21
C SER A 243 -5.22 11.09 19.21
N GLU A 244 -4.31 10.91 20.15
CA GLU A 244 -4.26 9.73 21.03
C GLU A 244 -5.58 9.45 21.77
N GLU A 245 -6.28 10.48 22.27
CA GLU A 245 -7.54 10.31 23.01
C GLU A 245 -8.67 9.84 22.08
N ASN A 246 -8.77 10.42 20.90
CA ASN A 246 -9.74 10.03 19.87
C ASN A 246 -9.45 8.62 19.33
N ASP A 247 -8.18 8.33 19.05
CA ASP A 247 -7.74 7.04 18.55
C ASP A 247 -8.00 5.92 19.58
N ALA A 248 -7.84 6.22 20.88
CA ALA A 248 -8.16 5.30 21.98
C ALA A 248 -9.66 4.94 22.01
N GLN A 249 -10.54 5.93 21.78
CA GLN A 249 -11.98 5.71 21.75
C GLN A 249 -12.38 4.83 20.55
N ILE A 250 -11.84 5.11 19.36
CA ILE A 250 -12.05 4.29 18.16
C ILE A 250 -11.57 2.85 18.39
N SER A 251 -10.38 2.70 18.99
CA SER A 251 -9.84 1.37 19.34
C SER A 251 -10.70 0.63 20.37
N GLY A 252 -11.38 1.34 21.28
CA GLY A 252 -12.36 0.77 22.19
C GLY A 252 -13.58 0.22 21.44
N ASN A 253 -14.19 1.04 20.57
CA ASN A 253 -15.32 0.61 19.75
C ASN A 253 -14.95 -0.56 18.83
N LEU A 254 -13.73 -0.57 18.30
CA LEU A 254 -13.20 -1.69 17.50
C LEU A 254 -13.13 -2.99 18.33
N ALA A 255 -12.73 -2.89 19.59
CA ALA A 255 -12.72 -4.05 20.48
C ALA A 255 -14.12 -4.63 20.71
N ASP A 256 -15.10 -3.75 20.98
CA ASP A 256 -16.48 -4.17 21.22
C ASP A 256 -17.07 -4.85 19.98
N VAL A 257 -16.88 -4.27 18.78
CA VAL A 257 -17.37 -4.88 17.52
C VAL A 257 -16.66 -6.21 17.24
N ALA A 258 -15.37 -6.31 17.55
CA ALA A 258 -14.61 -7.55 17.39
C ALA A 258 -15.16 -8.66 18.31
N GLU A 259 -15.49 -8.33 19.57
CA GLU A 259 -16.13 -9.25 20.52
C GLU A 259 -17.53 -9.67 20.05
N GLU A 260 -18.37 -8.73 19.59
CA GLU A 260 -19.70 -9.01 19.04
C GLU A 260 -19.66 -10.03 17.87
N LEU A 261 -18.61 -10.00 17.06
CA LEU A 261 -18.46 -10.82 15.86
C LEU A 261 -17.62 -12.08 16.07
N ASP A 262 -17.09 -12.33 17.27
CA ASP A 262 -16.10 -13.38 17.55
C ASP A 262 -14.92 -13.34 16.55
N ALA A 263 -14.46 -12.12 16.26
CA ALA A 263 -13.40 -11.83 15.27
C ALA A 263 -12.25 -11.07 15.92
N SER A 264 -11.09 -11.07 15.28
CA SER A 264 -9.97 -10.23 15.74
C SER A 264 -10.20 -8.75 15.38
N ARG A 265 -9.60 -7.84 16.15
CA ARG A 265 -9.62 -6.40 15.84
C ARG A 265 -9.06 -6.12 14.44
N ALA A 266 -8.03 -6.88 14.03
CA ALA A 266 -7.43 -6.75 12.71
C ALA A 266 -8.40 -7.13 11.59
N GLN A 267 -9.18 -8.20 11.78
CA GLN A 267 -10.22 -8.61 10.83
C GLN A 267 -11.30 -7.53 10.70
N VAL A 268 -11.81 -7.00 11.79
CA VAL A 268 -12.84 -5.95 11.78
C VAL A 268 -12.32 -4.66 11.13
N ALA A 269 -11.10 -4.23 11.44
CA ALA A 269 -10.49 -3.04 10.83
C ALA A 269 -10.29 -3.20 9.31
N LEU A 270 -9.90 -4.38 8.86
CA LEU A 270 -9.78 -4.68 7.42
C LEU A 270 -11.16 -4.80 6.75
N ALA A 271 -12.14 -5.46 7.38
CA ALA A 271 -13.50 -5.57 6.86
C ALA A 271 -14.14 -4.18 6.68
N TRP A 272 -13.89 -3.26 7.63
CA TRP A 272 -14.31 -1.88 7.50
C TRP A 272 -13.68 -1.21 6.26
N LEU A 273 -12.36 -1.31 6.05
CA LEU A 273 -11.71 -0.78 4.84
C LEU A 273 -12.28 -1.41 3.57
N LEU A 274 -12.46 -2.73 3.57
CA LEU A 274 -13.00 -3.47 2.42
C LEU A 274 -14.47 -3.10 2.11
N SER A 275 -15.20 -2.54 3.06
CA SER A 275 -16.57 -2.02 2.86
C SER A 275 -16.59 -0.66 2.18
N LYS A 276 -15.46 0.07 2.14
CA LYS A 276 -15.41 1.43 1.59
C LYS A 276 -15.39 1.42 0.05
N PRO A 277 -16.26 2.23 -0.58
CA PRO A 277 -16.30 2.33 -2.03
C PRO A 277 -14.95 2.79 -2.62
N GLY A 278 -14.49 2.12 -3.67
CA GLY A 278 -13.23 2.44 -4.34
C GLY A 278 -12.00 1.79 -3.72
N VAL A 279 -12.07 1.26 -2.49
CA VAL A 279 -10.98 0.48 -1.89
C VAL A 279 -10.89 -0.89 -2.56
N ALA A 280 -9.79 -1.12 -3.25
CA ALA A 280 -9.54 -2.37 -3.96
C ALA A 280 -8.88 -3.41 -3.06
N ALA A 281 -7.72 -3.10 -2.51
CA ALA A 281 -6.91 -4.03 -1.74
C ALA A 281 -6.07 -3.30 -0.68
N PRO A 282 -6.44 -3.32 0.60
CA PRO A 282 -5.57 -2.87 1.68
C PRO A 282 -4.24 -3.63 1.67
N ILE A 283 -3.14 -2.89 1.90
CA ILE A 283 -1.79 -3.46 1.87
C ILE A 283 -1.44 -3.96 3.27
N ILE A 284 -1.48 -5.27 3.47
CA ILE A 284 -1.17 -5.92 4.74
C ILE A 284 0.31 -6.28 4.83
N GLY A 285 0.89 -6.17 6.02
CA GLY A 285 2.30 -6.46 6.27
C GLY A 285 2.50 -7.43 7.45
N PRO A 286 2.06 -8.71 7.34
CA PRO A 286 2.31 -9.70 8.38
C PRO A 286 3.80 -10.00 8.50
N SER A 287 4.24 -10.35 9.70
CA SER A 287 5.60 -10.82 9.99
C SER A 287 5.64 -12.28 10.47
N ARG A 288 4.48 -12.93 10.59
CA ARG A 288 4.31 -14.34 11.00
C ARG A 288 3.11 -14.95 10.27
N GLN A 289 3.11 -16.26 10.09
CA GLN A 289 2.04 -16.98 9.39
C GLN A 289 0.69 -16.84 10.10
N GLU A 290 0.67 -16.95 11.44
CA GLU A 290 -0.58 -16.81 12.21
C GLU A 290 -1.25 -15.44 12.03
N GLN A 291 -0.43 -14.40 11.83
CA GLN A 291 -0.97 -13.07 11.48
C GLN A 291 -1.59 -13.07 10.08
N LEU A 292 -0.94 -13.70 9.12
CA LEU A 292 -1.47 -13.79 7.76
C LEU A 292 -2.78 -14.58 7.74
N ASP A 293 -2.85 -15.72 8.42
CA ASP A 293 -4.07 -16.52 8.54
C ASP A 293 -5.23 -15.73 9.14
N ASP A 294 -4.96 -14.95 10.19
CA ASP A 294 -5.94 -14.06 10.81
C ASP A 294 -6.45 -13.00 9.81
N LEU A 295 -5.54 -12.33 9.09
CA LEU A 295 -5.89 -11.27 8.14
C LEU A 295 -6.64 -11.81 6.91
N LEU A 296 -6.38 -13.03 6.46
CA LEU A 296 -7.07 -13.65 5.34
C LEU A 296 -8.57 -13.84 5.61
N GLN A 297 -8.98 -14.01 6.87
CA GLN A 297 -10.40 -14.15 7.24
C GLN A 297 -11.20 -12.86 7.04
N ALA A 298 -10.53 -11.70 7.05
CA ALA A 298 -11.20 -10.40 6.93
C ALA A 298 -11.98 -10.22 5.62
N VAL A 299 -11.63 -10.95 4.56
CA VAL A 299 -12.27 -10.80 3.24
C VAL A 299 -13.70 -11.35 3.20
N ASP A 300 -14.04 -12.22 4.12
CA ASP A 300 -15.36 -12.84 4.23
C ASP A 300 -16.20 -12.23 5.36
N LEU A 301 -15.62 -11.33 6.16
CA LEU A 301 -16.31 -10.65 7.26
C LEU A 301 -17.09 -9.45 6.73
N THR A 302 -18.39 -9.42 7.04
CA THR A 302 -19.30 -8.32 6.68
C THR A 302 -19.76 -7.60 7.92
N LEU A 303 -19.62 -6.27 7.93
CA LEU A 303 -20.10 -5.42 9.03
C LEU A 303 -21.51 -4.93 8.73
N SER A 304 -22.37 -4.87 9.76
CA SER A 304 -23.67 -4.23 9.65
C SER A 304 -23.52 -2.70 9.59
N PRO A 305 -24.53 -1.96 9.09
CA PRO A 305 -24.53 -0.50 9.14
C PRO A 305 -24.32 0.05 10.54
N GLU A 306 -24.95 -0.55 11.55
CA GLU A 306 -24.84 -0.14 12.96
C GLU A 306 -23.42 -0.33 13.51
N GLN A 307 -22.73 -1.40 13.09
CA GLN A 307 -21.34 -1.65 13.45
C GLN A 307 -20.40 -0.64 12.78
N ILE A 308 -20.64 -0.32 11.50
CA ILE A 308 -19.90 0.72 10.78
C ILE A 308 -20.07 2.08 11.46
N ASP A 309 -21.33 2.45 11.78
CA ASP A 309 -21.64 3.71 12.48
C ASP A 309 -20.96 3.76 13.86
N LYS A 310 -20.97 2.66 14.61
CA LYS A 310 -20.28 2.55 15.92
C LYS A 310 -18.76 2.78 15.79
N LEU A 311 -18.14 2.23 14.75
CA LEU A 311 -16.72 2.40 14.49
C LEU A 311 -16.36 3.83 14.05
N GLU A 312 -17.24 4.49 13.31
CA GLU A 312 -16.98 5.79 12.70
C GLU A 312 -17.37 7.00 13.55
N ALA A 313 -18.39 6.84 14.39
CA ALA A 313 -18.96 7.94 15.18
C ALA A 313 -17.95 8.74 16.04
N PRO A 314 -16.89 8.13 16.62
CA PRO A 314 -15.92 8.89 17.40
C PRO A 314 -14.94 9.71 16.57
N TYR A 315 -14.81 9.45 15.25
CA TYR A 315 -13.76 10.05 14.44
C TYR A 315 -13.81 11.58 14.43
N GLN A 316 -12.67 12.19 14.68
CA GLN A 316 -12.48 13.63 14.56
C GLN A 316 -11.41 13.92 13.51
N PRO A 317 -11.63 14.92 12.61
CA PRO A 317 -10.64 15.26 11.59
C PRO A 317 -9.29 15.65 12.18
N HIS A 318 -8.24 15.25 11.50
CA HIS A 318 -6.85 15.58 11.85
C HIS A 318 -6.19 16.41 10.74
N PRO A 319 -5.04 17.06 11.02
CA PRO A 319 -4.17 17.55 9.95
C PRO A 319 -3.71 16.41 9.04
N VAL A 320 -3.60 16.69 7.74
CA VAL A 320 -3.02 15.74 6.77
C VAL A 320 -1.58 15.43 7.17
N VAL A 321 -1.25 14.14 7.27
CA VAL A 321 0.07 13.64 7.66
C VAL A 321 0.58 12.57 6.68
N GLY A 322 1.89 12.27 6.74
CA GLY A 322 2.49 11.20 5.93
C GLY A 322 3.09 11.66 4.62
N PHE A 323 2.80 12.87 4.19
CA PHE A 323 3.43 13.55 3.03
C PHE A 323 3.39 15.07 3.25
N LYS A 324 4.21 15.81 2.49
CA LYS A 324 4.29 17.28 2.60
C LYS A 324 3.80 17.92 1.32
#